data_906f536ee78b5b23de12d2bdc6374de8
#
_entry.id   906f536ee78b5b23de12d2bdc6374de8
#
_cell.length_a   1.000
_cell.length_b   1.000
_cell.length_c   1.000
_cell.angle_alpha   90.00
_cell.angle_beta   90.00
_cell.angle_gamma   90.00
#
_symmetry.space_group_name_H-M   'P 1'
#
loop_
_entity.id
_entity.type
_entity.pdbx_description
1 polymer ?
#
loop_
_entity_poly.entity_id
_entity_poly.type
_entity_poly.pdbx_seq_one_letter_code
_entity_poly.pdbx_strand_id
1 'polypeptide(L)'
;MIQSILIETRARVEAYLRTMGYKDSCIVRYNHTWDHLADFMKASGEELYSREVGDAFLDAWHEGRDYKQLTDRQKERVRHIDVLSDMTEIGEVRRSRVMPKEITYPGALGEPFTLFIREQSQLKVASSLQRYKERIYNLYAYLADSGKTLADFTVRDATAFLEILDKAKGTVDRDNIVITTRVFLRSMCEKGLLSDNREQLWMEVFRLKRVNSRKLPSVYTKDEVEAVIAAIDRTHPQGKRDYAMVLLAARYGLRISDIIGLRFCNLDWEDNRISLVQQKTGKRVTLPLSEEVGSAIIEYIRHGRPQIDLPYVFLKAHAPYGELKATGLASNLGDWMRAAGIDSTGRKHGPHALRHSLATNLLGVNQPIPVISEILGHSTTESTTVYTRVSVDMLRQCALDVPFVKSSFYDALYG
;
A
#
# COMPACT_ATOMS: atom_id res chain seq x y z
N MET A 1 26.13 5.92 -38.16
CA MET A 1 25.79 6.78 -37.00
C MET A 1 24.54 6.29 -36.29
N ILE A 2 23.52 5.89 -36.98
CA ILE A 2 22.16 5.57 -36.45
C ILE A 2 22.11 4.24 -35.70
N GLN A 3 22.72 3.17 -36.24
CA GLN A 3 22.92 1.90 -35.50
C GLN A 3 23.75 2.07 -34.24
N SER A 4 24.57 3.11 -34.12
CA SER A 4 25.41 3.34 -32.94
C SER A 4 24.61 3.71 -31.69
N ILE A 5 23.50 4.48 -31.79
CA ILE A 5 22.70 4.93 -30.66
C ILE A 5 21.94 3.73 -30.03
N LEU A 6 21.32 2.88 -30.83
CA LEU A 6 20.64 1.70 -30.32
C LEU A 6 21.65 0.72 -29.66
N ILE A 7 22.81 0.52 -30.27
CA ILE A 7 23.90 -0.30 -29.74
C ILE A 7 24.41 0.25 -28.41
N GLU A 8 24.62 1.58 -28.34
CA GLU A 8 25.08 2.25 -27.12
C GLU A 8 24.02 2.13 -25.99
N THR A 9 22.74 2.35 -26.32
CA THR A 9 21.66 2.21 -25.35
C THR A 9 21.53 0.77 -24.86
N ARG A 10 21.64 -0.22 -25.75
CA ARG A 10 21.67 -1.64 -25.38
C ARG A 10 22.81 -1.94 -24.40
N ALA A 11 24.02 -1.46 -24.68
CA ALA A 11 25.17 -1.67 -23.80
C ALA A 11 24.95 -1.03 -22.42
N ARG A 12 24.37 0.17 -22.37
CA ARG A 12 24.00 0.85 -21.10
C ARG A 12 22.95 0.03 -20.33
N VAL A 13 21.91 -0.47 -20.99
CA VAL A 13 20.91 -1.32 -20.37
C VAL A 13 21.50 -2.64 -19.87
N GLU A 14 22.37 -3.29 -20.64
CA GLU A 14 23.06 -4.50 -20.18
C GLU A 14 23.90 -4.26 -18.92
N ALA A 15 24.66 -3.16 -18.89
CA ALA A 15 25.43 -2.78 -17.70
C ALA A 15 24.49 -2.56 -16.50
N TYR A 16 23.38 -1.86 -16.71
CA TYR A 16 22.35 -1.67 -15.68
C TYR A 16 21.76 -3.01 -15.20
N LEU A 17 21.40 -3.91 -16.12
CA LEU A 17 20.83 -5.23 -15.75
C LEU A 17 21.84 -6.05 -14.91
N ARG A 18 23.13 -6.04 -15.28
CA ARG A 18 24.20 -6.70 -14.51
C ARG A 18 24.32 -6.10 -13.12
N THR A 19 24.33 -4.77 -13.01
CA THR A 19 24.35 -4.04 -11.73
C THR A 19 23.13 -4.41 -10.86
N MET A 20 21.97 -4.61 -11.49
CA MET A 20 20.74 -5.00 -10.79
C MET A 20 20.66 -6.51 -10.51
N GLY A 21 21.70 -7.28 -10.80
CA GLY A 21 21.84 -8.70 -10.46
C GLY A 21 21.12 -9.67 -11.38
N TYR A 22 20.80 -9.26 -12.61
CA TYR A 22 20.25 -10.19 -13.59
C TYR A 22 21.30 -11.19 -14.04
N LYS A 23 20.88 -12.46 -14.15
CA LYS A 23 21.75 -13.54 -14.69
C LYS A 23 21.96 -13.35 -16.19
N ASP A 24 23.10 -13.79 -16.70
CA ASP A 24 23.41 -13.73 -18.13
C ASP A 24 22.33 -14.38 -18.99
N SER A 25 21.74 -15.50 -18.54
CA SER A 25 20.63 -16.16 -19.23
C SER A 25 19.36 -15.28 -19.36
N CYS A 26 19.17 -14.34 -18.45
CA CYS A 26 18.10 -13.33 -18.58
C CYS A 26 18.49 -12.26 -19.58
N ILE A 27 19.73 -11.77 -19.51
CA ILE A 27 20.26 -10.73 -20.43
C ILE A 27 20.20 -11.24 -21.89
N VAL A 28 20.51 -12.50 -22.14
CA VAL A 28 20.34 -13.12 -23.46
C VAL A 28 18.91 -13.00 -23.99
N ARG A 29 17.89 -13.16 -23.12
CA ARG A 29 16.48 -12.98 -23.52
C ARG A 29 16.14 -11.53 -23.88
N TYR A 30 16.72 -10.57 -23.18
CA TYR A 30 16.63 -9.15 -23.54
C TYR A 30 17.22 -8.92 -24.93
N ASN A 31 18.44 -9.37 -25.15
CA ASN A 31 19.13 -9.23 -26.43
C ASN A 31 18.35 -9.83 -27.58
N HIS A 32 17.84 -11.04 -27.42
CA HIS A 32 16.99 -11.69 -28.43
C HIS A 32 15.74 -10.84 -28.77
N THR A 33 15.10 -10.22 -27.81
CA THR A 33 13.97 -9.30 -28.06
C THR A 33 14.43 -8.05 -28.82
N TRP A 34 15.58 -7.51 -28.46
CA TRP A 34 16.13 -6.31 -29.13
C TRP A 34 16.68 -6.60 -30.53
N ASP A 35 17.10 -7.82 -30.80
CA ASP A 35 17.48 -8.23 -32.17
C ASP A 35 16.24 -8.26 -33.07
N HIS A 36 15.13 -8.81 -32.62
CA HIS A 36 13.85 -8.73 -33.35
C HIS A 36 13.34 -7.29 -33.54
N LEU A 37 13.54 -6.42 -32.54
CA LEU A 37 13.24 -5.00 -32.68
C LEU A 37 14.11 -4.36 -33.77
N ALA A 38 15.40 -4.66 -33.82
CA ALA A 38 16.31 -4.15 -34.85
C ALA A 38 15.91 -4.60 -36.26
N ASP A 39 15.50 -5.86 -36.40
CA ASP A 39 14.97 -6.42 -37.65
C ASP A 39 13.66 -5.71 -38.06
N PHE A 40 12.76 -5.45 -37.12
CA PHE A 40 11.53 -4.70 -37.36
C PHE A 40 11.82 -3.26 -37.81
N MET A 41 12.69 -2.55 -37.12
CA MET A 41 13.10 -1.18 -37.49
C MET A 41 13.70 -1.12 -38.92
N LYS A 42 14.52 -2.12 -39.27
CA LYS A 42 15.07 -2.24 -40.59
C LYS A 42 14.00 -2.48 -41.66
N ALA A 43 13.02 -3.32 -41.36
CA ALA A 43 11.93 -3.64 -42.29
C ALA A 43 10.94 -2.47 -42.47
N SER A 44 10.72 -1.66 -41.42
CA SER A 44 9.84 -0.47 -41.47
C SER A 44 10.54 0.82 -41.90
N GLY A 45 11.85 0.77 -42.15
CA GLY A 45 12.63 1.95 -42.56
C GLY A 45 12.89 2.94 -41.42
N GLU A 46 12.72 2.50 -40.16
CA GLU A 46 12.94 3.34 -38.98
C GLU A 46 14.45 3.42 -38.67
N GLU A 47 14.96 4.60 -38.70
CA GLU A 47 16.39 4.84 -38.50
C GLU A 47 16.76 5.10 -37.03
N LEU A 48 15.83 5.66 -36.23
CA LEU A 48 16.03 6.01 -34.85
C LEU A 48 15.04 5.26 -33.93
N TYR A 49 15.55 4.73 -32.85
CA TYR A 49 14.69 4.14 -31.86
C TYR A 49 14.02 5.23 -31.02
N SER A 50 12.70 5.12 -30.88
CA SER A 50 11.88 5.87 -29.93
C SER A 50 10.89 4.93 -29.22
N ARG A 51 10.19 5.44 -28.19
CA ARG A 51 9.15 4.67 -27.52
C ARG A 51 8.03 4.27 -28.48
N GLU A 52 7.65 5.16 -29.38
CA GLU A 52 6.60 4.93 -30.37
C GLU A 52 6.98 3.78 -31.31
N VAL A 53 8.24 3.68 -31.71
CA VAL A 53 8.78 2.56 -32.49
C VAL A 53 8.74 1.27 -31.69
N GLY A 54 9.09 1.33 -30.42
CA GLY A 54 9.00 0.18 -29.50
C GLY A 54 7.55 -0.29 -29.31
N ASP A 55 6.60 0.62 -29.13
CA ASP A 55 5.19 0.31 -29.01
C ASP A 55 4.61 -0.28 -30.32
N ALA A 56 4.94 0.30 -31.48
CA ALA A 56 4.55 -0.22 -32.78
C ALA A 56 5.09 -1.64 -33.03
N PHE A 57 6.34 -1.91 -32.64
CA PHE A 57 6.92 -3.25 -32.68
C PHE A 57 6.15 -4.23 -31.79
N LEU A 58 5.79 -3.84 -30.57
CA LEU A 58 5.02 -4.68 -29.63
C LEU A 58 3.61 -4.94 -30.17
N ASP A 59 2.95 -3.95 -30.72
CA ASP A 59 1.61 -4.09 -31.31
C ASP A 59 1.63 -5.03 -32.51
N ALA A 60 2.63 -4.91 -33.39
CA ALA A 60 2.82 -5.84 -34.50
C ALA A 60 3.11 -7.28 -34.01
N TRP A 61 3.93 -7.43 -32.97
CA TRP A 61 4.31 -8.75 -32.45
C TRP A 61 3.20 -9.42 -31.65
N HIS A 62 2.33 -8.62 -31.01
CA HIS A 62 1.24 -9.13 -30.18
C HIS A 62 -0.14 -9.03 -30.88
N GLU A 63 -0.18 -8.70 -32.18
CA GLU A 63 -1.40 -8.60 -32.97
C GLU A 63 -2.44 -7.65 -32.33
N GLY A 64 -1.99 -6.53 -31.77
CA GLY A 64 -2.84 -5.51 -31.15
C GLY A 64 -3.53 -5.96 -29.85
N ARG A 65 -3.11 -7.07 -29.22
CA ARG A 65 -3.72 -7.55 -27.97
C ARG A 65 -3.40 -6.65 -26.79
N ASP A 66 -4.41 -6.37 -25.99
CA ASP A 66 -4.25 -5.65 -24.72
C ASP A 66 -3.27 -6.34 -23.78
N TYR A 67 -2.47 -5.55 -23.05
CA TYR A 67 -1.48 -6.05 -22.07
C TYR A 67 -2.06 -7.06 -21.07
N LYS A 68 -3.35 -6.91 -20.67
CA LYS A 68 -4.01 -7.84 -19.74
C LYS A 68 -4.23 -9.24 -20.32
N GLN A 69 -4.34 -9.33 -21.64
CA GLN A 69 -4.57 -10.58 -22.39
C GLN A 69 -3.28 -11.31 -22.74
N LEU A 70 -2.12 -10.65 -22.55
CA LEU A 70 -0.83 -11.23 -22.85
C LEU A 70 -0.46 -12.34 -21.86
N THR A 71 0.20 -13.37 -22.36
CA THR A 71 0.87 -14.39 -21.57
C THR A 71 2.06 -13.80 -20.80
N ASP A 72 2.52 -14.48 -19.76
CA ASP A 72 3.65 -13.98 -18.96
C ASP A 72 4.92 -13.80 -19.80
N ARG A 73 5.17 -14.71 -20.77
CA ARG A 73 6.30 -14.59 -21.71
C ARG A 73 6.16 -13.37 -22.63
N GLN A 74 4.95 -13.04 -23.06
CA GLN A 74 4.69 -11.84 -23.84
C GLN A 74 4.86 -10.57 -23.01
N LYS A 75 4.39 -10.57 -21.75
CA LYS A 75 4.62 -9.48 -20.80
C LYS A 75 6.11 -9.27 -20.50
N GLU A 76 6.89 -10.33 -20.48
CA GLU A 76 8.35 -10.24 -20.34
C GLU A 76 8.96 -9.47 -21.53
N ARG A 77 8.54 -9.76 -22.76
CA ARG A 77 9.01 -9.00 -23.96
C ARG A 77 8.64 -7.54 -23.89
N VAL A 78 7.41 -7.23 -23.48
CA VAL A 78 7.01 -5.86 -23.24
C VAL A 78 7.96 -5.17 -22.25
N ARG A 79 8.33 -5.87 -21.17
CA ARG A 79 9.30 -5.33 -20.21
C ARG A 79 10.68 -5.09 -20.83
N HIS A 80 11.13 -5.96 -21.75
CA HIS A 80 12.39 -5.78 -22.46
C HIS A 80 12.42 -4.46 -23.26
N ILE A 81 11.31 -4.13 -23.92
CA ILE A 81 11.16 -2.88 -24.69
C ILE A 81 11.00 -1.67 -23.76
N ASP A 82 10.21 -1.77 -22.69
CA ASP A 82 10.06 -0.69 -21.73
C ASP A 82 11.40 -0.25 -21.13
N VAL A 83 12.27 -1.21 -20.77
CA VAL A 83 13.59 -0.91 -20.20
C VAL A 83 14.48 -0.18 -21.19
N LEU A 84 14.42 -0.55 -22.46
CA LEU A 84 15.16 0.12 -23.52
C LEU A 84 14.64 1.54 -23.75
N SER A 85 13.31 1.72 -23.82
CA SER A 85 12.65 3.01 -23.98
C SER A 85 12.95 3.94 -22.81
N ASP A 86 12.85 3.45 -21.58
CA ASP A 86 13.15 4.24 -20.38
C ASP A 86 14.60 4.73 -20.38
N MET A 87 15.55 3.86 -20.72
CA MET A 87 16.96 4.23 -20.79
C MET A 87 17.24 5.26 -21.91
N THR A 88 16.49 5.18 -23.02
CA THR A 88 16.61 6.14 -24.14
C THR A 88 16.04 7.51 -23.75
N GLU A 89 14.85 7.54 -23.13
CA GLU A 89 14.12 8.78 -22.83
C GLU A 89 14.67 9.54 -21.63
N ILE A 90 14.90 8.83 -20.53
CA ILE A 90 15.21 9.45 -19.23
C ILE A 90 16.55 9.02 -18.64
N GLY A 91 17.29 8.12 -19.31
CA GLY A 91 18.56 7.60 -18.83
C GLY A 91 18.47 6.66 -17.62
N GLU A 92 17.26 6.35 -17.14
CA GLU A 92 17.00 5.50 -15.98
C GLU A 92 15.86 4.53 -16.29
N VAL A 93 15.87 3.36 -15.67
CA VAL A 93 14.82 2.35 -15.83
C VAL A 93 13.72 2.55 -14.79
N ARG A 94 12.49 2.80 -15.24
CA ARG A 94 11.32 2.93 -14.37
C ARG A 94 11.01 1.60 -13.69
N ARG A 95 10.63 1.66 -12.41
CA ARG A 95 10.31 0.47 -11.60
C ARG A 95 9.01 -0.22 -12.00
N SER A 96 8.11 0.46 -12.69
CA SER A 96 6.81 -0.04 -13.08
C SER A 96 6.39 0.58 -14.40
N ARG A 97 5.91 -0.24 -15.33
CA ARG A 97 5.30 0.21 -16.58
C ARG A 97 4.02 1.01 -16.35
N VAL A 98 3.28 0.67 -15.31
CA VAL A 98 2.01 1.31 -15.03
C VAL A 98 2.30 2.70 -14.50
N MET A 99 2.37 3.67 -15.39
CA MET A 99 2.01 5.02 -15.03
C MET A 99 0.61 4.94 -14.44
N PRO A 100 0.38 5.46 -13.22
CA PRO A 100 -0.98 5.58 -12.74
C PRO A 100 -1.76 6.28 -13.85
N LYS A 101 -2.88 5.69 -14.30
CA LYS A 101 -3.72 6.34 -15.31
C LYS A 101 -3.92 7.77 -14.86
N GLU A 102 -3.43 8.71 -15.65
CA GLU A 102 -3.54 10.12 -15.29
C GLU A 102 -5.03 10.44 -15.24
N ILE A 103 -5.52 10.69 -14.05
CA ILE A 103 -6.92 11.05 -13.86
C ILE A 103 -7.01 12.54 -14.11
N THR A 104 -7.60 12.88 -15.25
CA THR A 104 -7.90 14.24 -15.65
C THR A 104 -9.39 14.51 -15.55
N TYR A 105 -9.74 15.76 -15.44
CA TYR A 105 -11.11 16.26 -15.36
C TYR A 105 -11.32 17.25 -16.51
N PRO A 106 -11.60 16.77 -17.74
CA PRO A 106 -11.69 17.63 -18.92
C PRO A 106 -12.93 18.54 -18.90
N GLY A 107 -12.82 19.67 -19.63
CA GLY A 107 -13.89 20.63 -19.82
C GLY A 107 -14.18 21.54 -18.62
N ALA A 108 -15.13 22.46 -18.78
CA ALA A 108 -15.50 23.45 -17.76
C ALA A 108 -16.00 22.77 -16.47
N LEU A 109 -16.69 21.63 -16.58
CA LEU A 109 -17.10 20.82 -15.43
C LEU A 109 -15.89 20.38 -14.58
N GLY A 110 -14.75 20.15 -15.20
CA GLY A 110 -13.55 19.64 -14.53
C GLY A 110 -12.73 20.70 -13.78
N GLU A 111 -12.95 21.98 -14.03
CA GLU A 111 -12.17 23.07 -13.42
C GLU A 111 -12.22 23.06 -11.88
N PRO A 112 -13.39 22.95 -11.21
CA PRO A 112 -13.48 22.87 -9.75
C PRO A 112 -12.76 21.65 -9.17
N PHE A 113 -12.81 20.50 -9.87
CA PHE A 113 -12.14 19.27 -9.47
C PHE A 113 -10.61 19.42 -9.56
N THR A 114 -10.14 20.02 -10.64
CA THR A 114 -8.71 20.29 -10.85
C THR A 114 -8.16 21.25 -9.80
N LEU A 115 -8.92 22.32 -9.49
CA LEU A 115 -8.59 23.27 -8.44
C LEU A 115 -8.46 22.57 -7.07
N PHE A 116 -9.44 21.76 -6.71
CA PHE A 116 -9.43 20.99 -5.48
C PHE A 116 -8.23 20.06 -5.36
N ILE A 117 -7.92 19.32 -6.42
CA ILE A 117 -6.76 18.41 -6.43
C ILE A 117 -5.44 19.17 -6.31
N ARG A 118 -5.32 20.35 -6.93
CA ARG A 118 -4.15 21.21 -6.79
C ARG A 118 -3.93 21.62 -5.34
N GLU A 119 -4.97 22.01 -4.63
CA GLU A 119 -4.88 22.34 -3.20
C GLU A 119 -4.54 21.15 -2.33
N GLN A 120 -5.19 20.00 -2.60
CA GLN A 120 -4.87 18.79 -1.87
C GLN A 120 -3.43 18.31 -2.11
N SER A 121 -2.81 18.67 -3.24
CA SER A 121 -1.42 18.31 -3.53
C SER A 121 -0.41 19.01 -2.61
N GLN A 122 -0.77 20.17 -2.06
CA GLN A 122 0.06 20.87 -1.08
C GLN A 122 -0.03 20.26 0.33
N LEU A 123 -1.10 19.52 0.61
CA LEU A 123 -1.41 19.00 1.94
C LEU A 123 -1.16 17.50 2.09
N LYS A 124 -1.06 16.77 0.99
CA LYS A 124 -1.06 15.30 0.98
C LYS A 124 0.13 14.72 0.24
N VAL A 125 0.63 13.60 0.76
CA VAL A 125 1.65 12.79 0.05
C VAL A 125 1.05 12.18 -1.23
N ALA A 126 1.90 11.91 -2.22
CA ALA A 126 1.50 11.48 -3.56
C ALA A 126 0.52 10.28 -3.57
N SER A 127 0.76 9.26 -2.74
CA SER A 127 -0.12 8.08 -2.66
C SER A 127 -1.52 8.38 -2.09
N SER A 128 -1.64 9.35 -1.19
CA SER A 128 -2.92 9.82 -0.68
C SER A 128 -3.64 10.70 -1.71
N LEU A 129 -2.89 11.56 -2.40
CA LEU A 129 -3.41 12.41 -3.47
C LEU A 129 -4.00 11.59 -4.60
N GLN A 130 -3.32 10.52 -5.04
CA GLN A 130 -3.81 9.61 -6.08
C GLN A 130 -5.18 9.00 -5.69
N ARG A 131 -5.33 8.56 -4.44
CA ARG A 131 -6.61 8.06 -3.93
C ARG A 131 -7.70 9.13 -3.90
N TYR A 132 -7.35 10.38 -3.61
CA TYR A 132 -8.30 11.50 -3.69
C TYR A 132 -8.77 11.73 -5.11
N LYS A 133 -7.86 11.71 -6.10
CA LYS A 133 -8.19 11.79 -7.52
C LYS A 133 -9.18 10.69 -7.92
N GLU A 134 -8.85 9.44 -7.61
CA GLU A 134 -9.69 8.29 -7.94
C GLU A 134 -11.09 8.37 -7.33
N ARG A 135 -11.17 8.82 -6.07
CA ARG A 135 -12.44 8.91 -5.35
C ARG A 135 -13.33 10.02 -5.88
N ILE A 136 -12.77 11.20 -6.06
CA ILE A 136 -13.57 12.35 -6.52
C ILE A 136 -13.94 12.22 -8.00
N TYR A 137 -13.20 11.41 -8.77
CA TYR A 137 -13.56 11.09 -10.15
C TYR A 137 -14.93 10.41 -10.26
N ASN A 138 -15.39 9.68 -9.24
CA ASN A 138 -16.72 9.09 -9.24
C ASN A 138 -17.82 10.16 -9.29
N LEU A 139 -17.65 11.26 -8.54
CA LEU A 139 -18.61 12.39 -8.61
C LEU A 139 -18.52 13.12 -9.94
N TYR A 140 -17.31 13.37 -10.44
CA TYR A 140 -17.10 13.98 -11.75
C TYR A 140 -17.77 13.16 -12.86
N ALA A 141 -17.53 11.86 -12.91
CA ALA A 141 -18.14 10.96 -13.89
C ALA A 141 -19.67 10.97 -13.80
N TYR A 142 -20.24 10.91 -12.59
CA TYR A 142 -21.68 11.01 -12.38
C TYR A 142 -22.28 12.29 -12.96
N LEU A 143 -21.66 13.44 -12.73
CA LEU A 143 -22.11 14.74 -13.24
C LEU A 143 -21.98 14.80 -14.77
N ALA A 144 -20.84 14.33 -15.31
CA ALA A 144 -20.61 14.29 -16.75
C ALA A 144 -21.64 13.41 -17.47
N ASP A 145 -21.88 12.21 -16.96
CA ASP A 145 -22.86 11.25 -17.52
C ASP A 145 -24.30 11.79 -17.44
N SER A 146 -24.59 12.59 -16.40
CA SER A 146 -25.91 13.21 -16.20
C SER A 146 -26.09 14.52 -16.98
N GLY A 147 -25.05 15.02 -17.66
CA GLY A 147 -25.05 16.32 -18.34
C GLY A 147 -25.25 17.51 -17.40
N LYS A 148 -24.84 17.39 -16.13
CA LYS A 148 -25.04 18.38 -15.08
C LYS A 148 -23.74 19.10 -14.74
N THR A 149 -23.88 20.37 -14.39
CA THR A 149 -22.81 21.14 -13.76
C THR A 149 -22.81 20.94 -12.25
N LEU A 150 -21.75 21.39 -11.59
CA LEU A 150 -21.70 21.36 -10.14
C LEU A 150 -22.77 22.26 -9.50
N ALA A 151 -23.11 23.39 -10.14
CA ALA A 151 -24.17 24.29 -9.67
C ALA A 151 -25.57 23.65 -9.72
N ASP A 152 -25.79 22.71 -10.63
CA ASP A 152 -27.07 22.00 -10.79
C ASP A 152 -27.18 20.79 -9.84
N PHE A 153 -26.13 20.48 -9.08
CA PHE A 153 -26.11 19.32 -8.18
C PHE A 153 -27.04 19.54 -7.00
N THR A 154 -28.11 18.75 -6.95
CA THR A 154 -29.17 18.84 -5.94
C THR A 154 -29.08 17.72 -4.90
N VAL A 155 -29.88 17.81 -3.84
CA VAL A 155 -30.05 16.74 -2.84
C VAL A 155 -30.52 15.44 -3.49
N ARG A 156 -31.40 15.52 -4.50
CA ARG A 156 -31.88 14.35 -5.25
C ARG A 156 -30.75 13.69 -6.01
N ASP A 157 -29.84 14.48 -6.59
CA ASP A 157 -28.66 13.96 -7.29
C ASP A 157 -27.68 13.30 -6.29
N ALA A 158 -27.50 13.89 -5.13
CA ALA A 158 -26.68 13.30 -4.06
C ALA A 158 -27.23 11.92 -3.63
N THR A 159 -28.55 11.79 -3.50
CA THR A 159 -29.20 10.51 -3.18
C THR A 159 -29.01 9.48 -4.31
N ALA A 160 -29.25 9.87 -5.57
CA ALA A 160 -29.02 9.00 -6.72
C ALA A 160 -27.57 8.57 -6.86
N PHE A 161 -26.61 9.48 -6.61
CA PHE A 161 -25.19 9.16 -6.61
C PHE A 161 -24.85 8.11 -5.54
N LEU A 162 -25.42 8.24 -4.31
CA LEU A 162 -25.22 7.24 -3.25
C LEU A 162 -25.78 5.88 -3.63
N GLU A 163 -26.95 5.81 -4.27
CA GLU A 163 -27.55 4.55 -4.72
C GLU A 163 -26.68 3.86 -5.77
N ILE A 164 -26.04 4.63 -6.66
CA ILE A 164 -25.09 4.09 -7.64
C ILE A 164 -23.87 3.54 -6.94
N LEU A 165 -23.33 4.27 -5.95
CA LEU A 165 -22.17 3.81 -5.17
C LEU A 165 -22.50 2.55 -4.37
N ASP A 166 -23.68 2.46 -3.77
CA ASP A 166 -24.13 1.30 -3.00
C ASP A 166 -24.20 0.02 -3.85
N LYS A 167 -24.59 0.15 -5.12
CA LYS A 167 -24.66 -0.97 -6.08
C LYS A 167 -23.28 -1.36 -6.65
N ALA A 168 -22.40 -0.38 -6.85
CA ALA A 168 -21.16 -0.57 -7.61
C ALA A 168 -19.92 -0.81 -6.74
N LYS A 169 -19.94 -0.46 -5.46
CA LYS A 169 -18.76 -0.44 -4.59
C LYS A 169 -18.99 -1.21 -3.30
N GLY A 170 -17.90 -1.77 -2.74
CA GLY A 170 -17.92 -2.29 -1.38
C GLY A 170 -18.06 -1.15 -0.35
N THR A 171 -18.61 -1.45 0.82
CA THR A 171 -18.93 -0.47 1.88
C THR A 171 -17.75 0.45 2.23
N VAL A 172 -16.54 -0.09 2.32
CA VAL A 172 -15.34 0.70 2.71
C VAL A 172 -14.97 1.69 1.61
N ASP A 173 -15.03 1.29 0.34
CA ASP A 173 -14.70 2.17 -0.79
C ASP A 173 -15.77 3.24 -0.95
N ARG A 174 -17.05 2.86 -0.85
CA ARG A 174 -18.17 3.78 -0.83
C ARG A 174 -18.00 4.86 0.23
N ASP A 175 -17.73 4.49 1.48
CA ASP A 175 -17.56 5.44 2.58
C ASP A 175 -16.38 6.39 2.36
N ASN A 176 -15.29 5.89 1.81
CA ASN A 176 -14.15 6.72 1.44
C ASN A 176 -14.47 7.71 0.32
N ILE A 177 -15.25 7.32 -0.68
CA ILE A 177 -15.73 8.21 -1.75
C ILE A 177 -16.62 9.28 -1.15
N VAL A 178 -17.59 8.91 -0.32
CA VAL A 178 -18.50 9.83 0.37
C VAL A 178 -17.74 10.86 1.22
N ILE A 179 -16.76 10.42 2.00
CA ILE A 179 -15.90 11.32 2.80
C ILE A 179 -15.17 12.32 1.90
N THR A 180 -14.59 11.84 0.79
CA THR A 180 -13.86 12.71 -0.14
C THR A 180 -14.80 13.69 -0.82
N THR A 181 -15.99 13.25 -1.23
CA THR A 181 -17.05 14.10 -1.81
C THR A 181 -17.47 15.21 -0.85
N ARG A 182 -17.68 14.89 0.44
CA ARG A 182 -18.01 15.89 1.46
C ARG A 182 -16.92 16.96 1.60
N VAL A 183 -15.66 16.55 1.65
CA VAL A 183 -14.52 17.48 1.72
C VAL A 183 -14.47 18.38 0.49
N PHE A 184 -14.72 17.82 -0.69
CA PHE A 184 -14.79 18.56 -1.95
C PHE A 184 -15.93 19.59 -1.94
N LEU A 185 -17.17 19.18 -1.66
CA LEU A 185 -18.34 20.06 -1.66
C LEU A 185 -18.16 21.22 -0.66
N ARG A 186 -17.65 20.94 0.54
CA ARG A 186 -17.32 21.98 1.53
C ARG A 186 -16.32 22.97 0.97
N SER A 187 -15.23 22.50 0.37
CA SER A 187 -14.22 23.38 -0.25
C SER A 187 -14.80 24.25 -1.35
N MET A 188 -15.79 23.74 -2.10
CA MET A 188 -16.46 24.50 -3.16
C MET A 188 -17.41 25.56 -2.59
N CYS A 189 -18.09 25.29 -1.46
CA CYS A 189 -18.89 26.29 -0.75
C CYS A 189 -18.00 27.40 -0.18
N GLU A 190 -16.89 27.05 0.48
CA GLU A 190 -15.93 28.02 1.04
C GLU A 190 -15.36 28.98 -0.02
N LYS A 191 -15.34 28.56 -1.29
CA LYS A 191 -14.89 29.36 -2.45
C LYS A 191 -16.00 30.12 -3.15
N GLY A 192 -17.23 30.00 -2.67
CA GLY A 192 -18.40 30.61 -3.32
C GLY A 192 -18.76 30.01 -4.68
N LEU A 193 -18.20 28.84 -5.05
CA LEU A 193 -18.53 28.10 -6.28
C LEU A 193 -19.82 27.31 -6.12
N LEU A 194 -20.27 27.12 -4.89
CA LEU A 194 -21.54 26.52 -4.52
C LEU A 194 -22.23 27.39 -3.48
N SER A 195 -23.56 27.42 -3.50
CA SER A 195 -24.32 28.23 -2.57
C SER A 195 -24.37 27.60 -1.16
N ASP A 196 -24.07 28.38 -0.12
CA ASP A 196 -23.97 27.94 1.29
C ASP A 196 -25.26 27.32 1.84
N ASN A 197 -26.44 27.73 1.31
CA ASN A 197 -27.73 27.20 1.79
C ASN A 197 -27.90 25.69 1.50
N ARG A 198 -27.09 25.10 0.67
CA ARG A 198 -27.14 23.67 0.32
C ARG A 198 -26.13 22.81 1.10
N GLU A 199 -25.14 23.44 1.75
CA GLU A 199 -24.10 22.68 2.45
C GLU A 199 -24.66 21.75 3.53
N GLN A 200 -25.56 22.27 4.38
CA GLN A 200 -26.18 21.48 5.44
C GLN A 200 -26.98 20.30 4.89
N LEU A 201 -27.73 20.51 3.82
CA LEU A 201 -28.52 19.45 3.16
C LEU A 201 -27.62 18.36 2.58
N TRP A 202 -26.53 18.71 1.89
CA TRP A 202 -25.59 17.70 1.38
C TRP A 202 -24.85 16.97 2.50
N MET A 203 -24.48 17.69 3.58
CA MET A 203 -23.84 17.07 4.72
C MET A 203 -24.76 16.06 5.41
N GLU A 204 -26.06 16.28 5.38
CA GLU A 204 -27.04 15.35 5.92
C GLU A 204 -27.23 14.12 5.01
N VAL A 205 -27.39 14.31 3.69
CA VAL A 205 -27.48 13.21 2.71
C VAL A 205 -26.24 12.35 2.73
N PHE A 206 -25.06 12.97 2.75
CA PHE A 206 -23.78 12.25 2.84
C PHE A 206 -23.39 11.88 4.28
N ARG A 207 -24.32 11.98 5.23
CA ARG A 207 -24.09 11.56 6.60
C ARG A 207 -23.96 10.04 6.64
N LEU A 208 -22.71 9.60 6.80
CA LEU A 208 -22.47 8.19 7.05
C LEU A 208 -23.13 7.82 8.37
N LYS A 209 -24.13 6.95 8.35
CA LYS A 209 -24.54 6.25 9.56
C LYS A 209 -23.32 5.43 9.96
N ARG A 210 -22.54 5.96 10.89
CA ARG A 210 -21.53 5.17 11.57
C ARG A 210 -22.26 4.05 12.31
N VAL A 211 -22.56 2.97 11.61
CA VAL A 211 -22.76 1.70 12.28
C VAL A 211 -21.43 1.45 12.96
N ASN A 212 -21.43 1.54 14.29
CA ASN A 212 -20.25 1.40 15.11
C ASN A 212 -19.74 -0.05 15.16
N SER A 213 -19.97 -0.80 14.09
CA SER A 213 -19.35 -2.09 13.82
C SER A 213 -17.90 -1.90 13.33
N ARG A 214 -17.11 -1.12 14.09
CA ARG A 214 -15.66 -1.25 13.94
C ARG A 214 -15.35 -2.69 14.32
N LYS A 215 -15.16 -3.54 13.31
CA LYS A 215 -14.67 -4.90 13.52
C LYS A 215 -13.50 -4.81 14.49
N LEU A 216 -13.54 -5.65 15.51
CA LEU A 216 -12.41 -5.73 16.45
C LEU A 216 -11.14 -6.04 15.66
N PRO A 217 -10.00 -5.48 16.07
CA PRO A 217 -8.72 -5.86 15.49
C PRO A 217 -8.54 -7.37 15.56
N SER A 218 -8.04 -7.97 14.49
CA SER A 218 -7.61 -9.37 14.54
C SER A 218 -6.36 -9.46 15.39
N VAL A 219 -6.43 -10.24 16.44
CA VAL A 219 -5.36 -10.45 17.43
C VAL A 219 -5.01 -11.92 17.46
N TYR A 220 -3.72 -12.21 17.56
CA TYR A 220 -3.15 -13.54 17.72
C TYR A 220 -2.51 -13.64 19.10
N THR A 221 -2.63 -14.78 19.73
CA THR A 221 -2.01 -15.04 21.04
C THR A 221 -0.49 -15.02 20.91
N LYS A 222 0.22 -14.92 22.05
CA LYS A 222 1.69 -15.00 22.06
C LYS A 222 2.16 -16.30 21.41
N ASP A 223 1.54 -17.43 21.76
CA ASP A 223 1.92 -18.75 21.25
C ASP A 223 1.65 -18.88 19.74
N GLU A 224 0.54 -18.33 19.22
CA GLU A 224 0.28 -18.26 17.79
C GLU A 224 1.35 -17.43 17.07
N VAL A 225 1.76 -16.29 17.63
CA VAL A 225 2.82 -15.46 17.04
C VAL A 225 4.16 -16.18 17.02
N GLU A 226 4.53 -16.88 18.10
CA GLU A 226 5.76 -17.68 18.15
C GLU A 226 5.70 -18.86 17.15
N ALA A 227 4.57 -19.52 17.01
CA ALA A 227 4.38 -20.58 16.03
C ALA A 227 4.54 -20.08 14.59
N VAL A 228 4.03 -18.88 14.27
CA VAL A 228 4.25 -18.25 12.96
C VAL A 228 5.73 -17.96 12.72
N ILE A 229 6.42 -17.41 13.72
CA ILE A 229 7.86 -17.11 13.62
C ILE A 229 8.66 -18.40 13.40
N ALA A 230 8.32 -19.47 14.10
CA ALA A 230 8.97 -20.78 13.98
C ALA A 230 8.71 -21.46 12.62
N ALA A 231 7.57 -21.19 11.98
CA ALA A 231 7.20 -21.76 10.68
C ALA A 231 7.98 -21.14 9.50
N ILE A 232 8.77 -20.09 9.72
CA ILE A 232 9.53 -19.44 8.65
C ILE A 232 10.79 -20.26 8.34
N ASP A 233 10.87 -20.80 7.13
CA ASP A 233 12.05 -21.52 6.67
C ASP A 233 13.22 -20.55 6.40
N ARG A 234 14.27 -20.65 7.21
CA ARG A 234 15.48 -19.80 7.15
C ARG A 234 16.63 -20.43 6.36
N THR A 235 16.42 -21.54 5.68
CA THR A 235 17.47 -22.21 4.90
C THR A 235 17.86 -21.41 3.65
N HIS A 236 16.98 -20.56 3.14
CA HIS A 236 17.18 -19.78 1.93
C HIS A 236 17.16 -18.26 2.18
N PRO A 237 17.76 -17.46 1.29
CA PRO A 237 17.93 -16.00 1.46
C PRO A 237 16.65 -15.23 1.76
N GLN A 238 15.54 -15.57 1.07
CA GLN A 238 14.25 -14.89 1.29
C GLN A 238 13.71 -15.19 2.68
N GLY A 239 13.82 -16.44 3.15
CA GLY A 239 13.33 -16.79 4.47
C GLY A 239 14.11 -16.12 5.60
N LYS A 240 15.45 -15.99 5.47
CA LYS A 240 16.27 -15.19 6.43
C LYS A 240 15.80 -13.73 6.48
N ARG A 241 15.53 -13.12 5.32
CA ARG A 241 14.97 -11.77 5.22
C ARG A 241 13.63 -11.66 5.91
N ASP A 242 12.70 -12.53 5.53
CA ASP A 242 11.32 -12.49 5.98
C ASP A 242 11.21 -12.77 7.49
N TYR A 243 12.06 -13.65 8.01
CA TYR A 243 12.20 -13.91 9.45
C TYR A 243 12.58 -12.63 10.22
N ALA A 244 13.62 -11.93 9.80
CA ALA A 244 14.06 -10.68 10.43
C ALA A 244 12.95 -9.60 10.35
N MET A 245 12.24 -9.51 9.23
CA MET A 245 11.14 -8.57 9.05
C MET A 245 9.94 -8.90 9.95
N VAL A 246 9.60 -10.18 10.10
CA VAL A 246 8.50 -10.63 10.96
C VAL A 246 8.84 -10.40 12.44
N LEU A 247 10.09 -10.62 12.84
CA LEU A 247 10.54 -10.28 14.19
C LEU A 247 10.39 -8.79 14.50
N LEU A 248 10.78 -7.89 13.57
CA LEU A 248 10.58 -6.45 13.72
C LEU A 248 9.10 -6.08 13.88
N ALA A 249 8.21 -6.75 13.15
CA ALA A 249 6.77 -6.54 13.26
C ALA A 249 6.20 -7.10 14.57
N ALA A 250 6.63 -8.28 15.00
CA ALA A 250 6.11 -8.97 16.17
C ALA A 250 6.64 -8.41 17.49
N ARG A 251 7.95 -8.09 17.56
CA ARG A 251 8.62 -7.64 18.81
C ARG A 251 8.44 -6.14 19.04
N TYR A 252 8.46 -5.33 17.97
CA TYR A 252 8.40 -3.86 18.09
C TYR A 252 7.11 -3.26 17.51
N GLY A 253 6.28 -4.07 16.87
CA GLY A 253 5.05 -3.56 16.24
C GLY A 253 5.31 -2.55 15.15
N LEU A 254 6.48 -2.55 14.50
CA LEU A 254 6.80 -1.64 13.40
C LEU A 254 5.84 -1.85 12.23
N ARG A 255 5.48 -0.75 11.56
CA ARG A 255 4.67 -0.84 10.34
C ARG A 255 5.48 -1.42 9.20
N ILE A 256 4.84 -2.18 8.34
CA ILE A 256 5.53 -2.78 7.18
C ILE A 256 6.25 -1.74 6.33
N SER A 257 5.70 -0.53 6.16
CA SER A 257 6.36 0.56 5.45
C SER A 257 7.68 0.96 6.10
N ASP A 258 7.72 0.99 7.42
CA ASP A 258 8.90 1.38 8.19
C ASP A 258 9.96 0.26 8.16
N ILE A 259 9.52 -1.01 8.19
CA ILE A 259 10.40 -2.18 8.07
C ILE A 259 11.07 -2.24 6.69
N ILE A 260 10.29 -2.16 5.61
CA ILE A 260 10.86 -2.24 4.25
C ILE A 260 11.72 -1.03 3.91
N GLY A 261 11.44 0.12 4.52
CA GLY A 261 12.23 1.34 4.38
C GLY A 261 13.44 1.45 5.32
N LEU A 262 13.69 0.42 6.15
CA LEU A 262 14.80 0.43 7.10
C LEU A 262 16.15 0.50 6.38
N ARG A 263 16.99 1.45 6.78
CA ARG A 263 18.32 1.68 6.22
C ARG A 263 19.40 1.30 7.20
N PHE A 264 20.61 1.05 6.71
CA PHE A 264 21.77 0.78 7.59
C PHE A 264 22.02 1.89 8.59
N CYS A 265 21.86 3.15 8.22
CA CYS A 265 22.01 4.30 9.11
C CYS A 265 20.95 4.38 10.24
N ASN A 266 19.91 3.53 10.18
CA ASN A 266 18.93 3.42 11.27
C ASN A 266 19.34 2.44 12.36
N LEU A 267 20.37 1.63 12.12
CA LEU A 267 20.87 0.61 13.03
C LEU A 267 22.14 1.11 13.70
N ASP A 268 22.06 1.29 15.00
CA ASP A 268 23.21 1.62 15.85
C ASP A 268 23.62 0.34 16.60
N TRP A 269 24.70 -0.27 16.13
CA TRP A 269 25.21 -1.52 16.68
C TRP A 269 26.02 -1.33 17.97
N GLU A 270 26.57 -0.13 18.17
CA GLU A 270 27.34 0.20 19.38
C GLU A 270 26.41 0.40 20.57
N ASP A 271 25.37 1.21 20.38
CA ASP A 271 24.37 1.50 21.41
C ASP A 271 23.20 0.50 21.42
N ASN A 272 23.22 -0.51 20.56
CA ASN A 272 22.12 -1.49 20.41
C ASN A 272 20.76 -0.82 20.24
N ARG A 273 20.62 0.07 19.25
CA ARG A 273 19.39 0.83 18.99
C ARG A 273 18.96 0.80 17.53
N ILE A 274 17.65 0.89 17.33
CA ILE A 274 17.02 1.16 16.03
C ILE A 274 16.39 2.54 16.11
N SER A 275 16.85 3.49 15.29
CA SER A 275 16.30 4.85 15.24
C SER A 275 15.79 5.17 13.85
N LEU A 276 14.48 5.45 13.73
CA LEU A 276 13.85 5.74 12.46
C LEU A 276 12.76 6.81 12.56
N VAL A 277 12.44 7.44 11.44
CA VAL A 277 11.28 8.32 11.31
C VAL A 277 10.17 7.54 10.60
N GLN A 278 9.04 7.35 11.26
CA GLN A 278 7.93 6.59 10.72
C GLN A 278 7.33 7.27 9.49
N GLN A 279 7.23 6.56 8.37
CA GLN A 279 6.76 7.11 7.10
C GLN A 279 5.31 7.66 7.16
N LYS A 280 4.45 7.03 7.95
CA LYS A 280 3.04 7.41 8.04
C LYS A 280 2.77 8.62 8.94
N THR A 281 3.54 8.76 10.03
CA THR A 281 3.26 9.74 11.09
C THR A 281 4.31 10.84 11.18
N GLY A 282 5.47 10.67 10.53
CA GLY A 282 6.62 11.58 10.66
C GLY A 282 7.27 11.56 12.05
N LYS A 283 6.80 10.70 12.96
CA LYS A 283 7.31 10.63 14.33
C LYS A 283 8.63 9.85 14.37
N ARG A 284 9.62 10.38 15.07
CA ARG A 284 10.85 9.65 15.38
C ARG A 284 10.58 8.61 16.47
N VAL A 285 11.06 7.40 16.26
CA VAL A 285 10.98 6.30 17.20
C VAL A 285 12.38 5.73 17.39
N THR A 286 12.78 5.52 18.65
CA THR A 286 14.01 4.84 19.02
C THR A 286 13.64 3.62 19.85
N LEU A 287 14.11 2.45 19.43
CA LEU A 287 13.82 1.15 20.02
C LEU A 287 15.13 0.44 20.38
N PRO A 288 15.17 -0.37 21.44
CA PRO A 288 16.34 -1.21 21.71
C PRO A 288 16.47 -2.27 20.61
N LEU A 289 17.68 -2.55 20.15
CA LEU A 289 17.98 -3.66 19.26
C LEU A 289 18.28 -4.90 20.12
N SER A 290 17.29 -5.76 20.31
CA SER A 290 17.47 -7.00 21.06
C SER A 290 18.39 -7.97 20.32
N GLU A 291 19.03 -8.86 21.04
CA GLU A 291 19.94 -9.88 20.49
C GLU A 291 19.21 -10.75 19.43
N GLU A 292 17.96 -11.15 19.70
CA GLU A 292 17.16 -11.95 18.75
C GLU A 292 17.00 -11.22 17.41
N VAL A 293 16.59 -9.96 17.43
CA VAL A 293 16.36 -9.17 16.20
C VAL A 293 17.67 -8.79 15.54
N GLY A 294 18.67 -8.40 16.31
CA GLY A 294 20.00 -8.06 15.80
C GLY A 294 20.65 -9.24 15.08
N SER A 295 20.65 -10.42 15.71
CA SER A 295 21.18 -11.66 15.13
C SER A 295 20.46 -12.05 13.84
N ALA A 296 19.13 -11.92 13.78
CA ALA A 296 18.36 -12.20 12.58
C ALA A 296 18.69 -11.24 11.43
N ILE A 297 18.88 -9.97 11.72
CA ILE A 297 19.30 -8.96 10.74
C ILE A 297 20.71 -9.26 10.23
N ILE A 298 21.64 -9.56 11.11
CA ILE A 298 23.04 -9.92 10.76
C ILE A 298 23.06 -11.18 9.89
N GLU A 299 22.30 -12.21 10.28
CA GLU A 299 22.23 -13.46 9.53
C GLU A 299 21.70 -13.22 8.09
N TYR A 300 20.68 -12.36 7.95
CA TYR A 300 20.20 -11.98 6.61
C TYR A 300 21.27 -11.18 5.84
N ILE A 301 21.91 -10.19 6.46
CA ILE A 301 22.91 -9.35 5.79
C ILE A 301 24.08 -10.20 5.28
N ARG A 302 24.56 -11.14 6.08
CA ARG A 302 25.72 -11.98 5.75
C ARG A 302 25.41 -13.08 4.75
N HIS A 303 24.24 -13.71 4.86
CA HIS A 303 23.96 -14.97 4.18
C HIS A 303 22.69 -14.95 3.30
N GLY A 304 21.99 -13.80 3.21
CA GLY A 304 20.75 -13.72 2.44
C GLY A 304 20.63 -12.47 1.58
N ARG A 305 21.27 -11.37 1.99
CA ARG A 305 21.14 -10.09 1.27
C ARG A 305 21.96 -10.11 -0.03
N PRO A 306 21.36 -9.70 -1.18
CA PRO A 306 22.12 -9.48 -2.40
C PRO A 306 23.28 -8.49 -2.19
N GLN A 307 24.42 -8.80 -2.78
CA GLN A 307 25.64 -7.97 -2.71
C GLN A 307 25.51 -6.80 -3.70
N ILE A 308 24.76 -5.78 -3.30
CA ILE A 308 24.49 -4.58 -4.10
C ILE A 308 24.55 -3.35 -3.18
N ASP A 309 25.14 -2.27 -3.68
CA ASP A 309 25.27 -1.01 -2.94
C ASP A 309 23.94 -0.25 -2.94
N LEU A 310 23.08 -0.57 -1.99
CA LEU A 310 21.83 0.11 -1.70
C LEU A 310 21.72 0.36 -0.19
N PRO A 311 21.20 1.51 0.22
CA PRO A 311 21.16 1.91 1.63
C PRO A 311 20.16 1.12 2.46
N TYR A 312 19.28 0.34 1.85
CA TYR A 312 18.22 -0.41 2.52
C TYR A 312 18.75 -1.72 3.10
N VAL A 313 18.33 -2.04 4.31
CA VAL A 313 18.65 -3.33 4.95
C VAL A 313 18.00 -4.46 4.17
N PHE A 314 16.68 -4.35 3.88
CA PHE A 314 15.90 -5.40 3.23
C PHE A 314 15.69 -5.12 1.75
N LEU A 315 16.03 -6.10 0.92
CA LEU A 315 15.93 -6.01 -0.53
C LEU A 315 15.05 -7.14 -1.10
N LYS A 316 14.64 -6.97 -2.36
CA LYS A 316 14.05 -8.06 -3.12
C LYS A 316 15.01 -9.22 -3.22
N ALA A 317 14.49 -10.45 -3.13
CA ALA A 317 15.30 -11.66 -3.23
C ALA A 317 15.70 -12.01 -4.67
N HIS A 318 15.03 -11.43 -5.66
CA HIS A 318 15.26 -11.67 -7.08
C HIS A 318 15.46 -10.35 -7.83
N ALA A 319 16.22 -10.42 -8.90
CA ALA A 319 16.45 -9.29 -9.80
C ALA A 319 15.13 -8.81 -10.45
N PRO A 320 14.94 -7.51 -10.69
CA PRO A 320 15.87 -6.44 -10.32
C PRO A 320 15.88 -6.24 -8.81
N TYR A 321 17.07 -6.33 -8.23
CA TYR A 321 17.23 -6.03 -6.81
C TYR A 321 16.81 -4.59 -6.53
N GLY A 322 16.31 -4.34 -5.35
CA GLY A 322 15.84 -3.00 -4.96
C GLY A 322 14.88 -3.04 -3.79
N GLU A 323 14.22 -1.92 -3.56
CA GLU A 323 13.25 -1.77 -2.48
C GLU A 323 12.11 -2.79 -2.56
N LEU A 324 11.71 -3.29 -1.40
CA LEU A 324 10.56 -4.16 -1.26
C LEU A 324 9.25 -3.41 -1.44
N LYS A 325 8.21 -4.15 -1.85
CA LYS A 325 6.81 -3.70 -1.76
C LYS A 325 6.14 -4.37 -0.57
N ALA A 326 5.28 -3.63 0.10
CA ALA A 326 4.60 -4.10 1.32
C ALA A 326 3.72 -5.36 1.11
N THR A 327 3.26 -5.60 -0.11
CA THR A 327 2.33 -6.68 -0.45
C THR A 327 2.91 -8.08 -0.28
N GLY A 328 4.21 -8.27 -0.54
CA GLY A 328 4.84 -9.61 -0.49
C GLY A 328 4.82 -10.23 0.90
N LEU A 329 5.21 -9.48 1.94
CA LEU A 329 5.23 -9.99 3.30
C LEU A 329 3.82 -10.33 3.83
N ALA A 330 2.81 -9.57 3.41
CA ALA A 330 1.43 -9.84 3.83
C ALA A 330 0.90 -11.18 3.29
N SER A 331 1.25 -11.53 2.05
CA SER A 331 0.91 -12.84 1.46
C SER A 331 1.62 -13.97 2.18
N ASN A 332 2.94 -13.86 2.35
CA ASN A 332 3.76 -14.88 2.99
C ASN A 332 3.32 -15.16 4.44
N LEU A 333 2.89 -14.11 5.17
CA LEU A 333 2.43 -14.28 6.54
C LEU A 333 1.21 -15.21 6.62
N GLY A 334 0.28 -15.12 5.67
CA GLY A 334 -0.86 -16.04 5.59
C GLY A 334 -0.44 -17.49 5.34
N ASP A 335 0.61 -17.69 4.55
CA ASP A 335 1.16 -19.03 4.28
C ASP A 335 1.83 -19.62 5.53
N TRP A 336 2.60 -18.84 6.27
CA TRP A 336 3.21 -19.28 7.53
C TRP A 336 2.18 -19.54 8.64
N MET A 337 1.12 -18.75 8.73
CA MET A 337 0.01 -19.03 9.64
C MET A 337 -0.64 -20.38 9.34
N ARG A 338 -0.83 -20.67 8.06
CA ARG A 338 -1.38 -21.97 7.62
C ARG A 338 -0.41 -23.11 7.94
N ALA A 339 0.89 -22.92 7.66
CA ALA A 339 1.92 -23.90 8.00
C ALA A 339 2.04 -24.17 9.49
N ALA A 340 1.80 -23.15 10.33
CA ALA A 340 1.75 -23.25 11.79
C ALA A 340 0.43 -23.85 12.32
N GLY A 341 -0.52 -24.23 11.46
CA GLY A 341 -1.81 -24.76 11.87
C GLY A 341 -2.76 -23.75 12.53
N ILE A 342 -2.53 -22.44 12.29
CA ILE A 342 -3.33 -21.37 12.89
C ILE A 342 -4.58 -21.13 12.06
N ASP A 343 -5.75 -21.21 12.69
CA ASP A 343 -7.00 -20.81 12.04
C ASP A 343 -7.08 -19.29 11.91
N SER A 344 -6.95 -18.80 10.68
CA SER A 344 -7.09 -17.41 10.32
C SER A 344 -8.45 -17.06 9.71
N THR A 345 -9.42 -17.98 9.75
CA THR A 345 -10.78 -17.78 9.19
C THR A 345 -11.45 -16.58 9.84
N GLY A 346 -11.86 -15.60 9.03
CA GLY A 346 -12.46 -14.35 9.52
C GLY A 346 -11.49 -13.39 10.23
N ARG A 347 -10.21 -13.75 10.40
CA ARG A 347 -9.16 -12.92 11.02
C ARG A 347 -8.27 -12.32 9.92
N LYS A 348 -7.88 -11.05 10.07
CA LYS A 348 -6.88 -10.44 9.18
C LYS A 348 -5.50 -11.02 9.49
N HIS A 349 -4.76 -11.37 8.46
CA HIS A 349 -3.45 -12.04 8.55
C HIS A 349 -2.34 -11.22 7.86
N GLY A 350 -2.29 -9.94 8.09
CA GLY A 350 -1.20 -9.09 7.59
C GLY A 350 -0.26 -8.63 8.72
N PRO A 351 0.85 -7.94 8.41
CA PRO A 351 1.79 -7.41 9.42
C PRO A 351 1.13 -6.50 10.46
N HIS A 352 0.02 -5.86 10.11
CA HIS A 352 -0.78 -5.10 11.07
C HIS A 352 -1.42 -5.97 12.15
N ALA A 353 -1.73 -7.24 11.87
CA ALA A 353 -2.26 -8.14 12.88
C ALA A 353 -1.21 -8.45 13.96
N LEU A 354 0.06 -8.64 13.60
CA LEU A 354 1.15 -8.79 14.57
C LEU A 354 1.30 -7.57 15.48
N ARG A 355 1.22 -6.38 14.89
CA ARG A 355 1.23 -5.12 15.65
C ARG A 355 0.02 -4.99 16.59
N HIS A 356 -1.17 -5.40 16.15
CA HIS A 356 -2.36 -5.43 17.00
C HIS A 356 -2.20 -6.45 18.13
N SER A 357 -1.63 -7.61 17.85
CA SER A 357 -1.34 -8.64 18.85
C SER A 357 -0.37 -8.15 19.90
N LEU A 358 0.73 -7.50 19.50
CA LEU A 358 1.68 -6.89 20.44
C LEU A 358 0.99 -5.87 21.36
N ALA A 359 0.20 -4.95 20.78
CA ALA A 359 -0.50 -3.94 21.56
C ALA A 359 -1.47 -4.54 22.58
N THR A 360 -2.20 -5.60 22.19
CA THR A 360 -3.13 -6.30 23.07
C THR A 360 -2.40 -7.08 24.15
N ASN A 361 -1.29 -7.73 23.81
CA ASN A 361 -0.46 -8.43 24.79
C ASN A 361 0.15 -7.48 25.82
N LEU A 362 0.62 -6.28 25.39
CA LEU A 362 1.11 -5.25 26.31
C LEU A 362 0.01 -4.75 27.25
N LEU A 363 -1.21 -4.58 26.75
CA LEU A 363 -2.37 -4.26 27.60
C LEU A 363 -2.67 -5.39 28.59
N GLY A 364 -2.59 -6.65 28.15
CA GLY A 364 -2.82 -7.82 28.99
C GLY A 364 -1.86 -7.94 30.18
N VAL A 365 -0.65 -7.37 30.06
CA VAL A 365 0.32 -7.25 31.15
C VAL A 365 0.27 -5.87 31.84
N ASN A 366 -0.87 -5.18 31.74
CA ASN A 366 -1.17 -3.91 32.39
C ASN A 366 -0.21 -2.74 32.04
N GLN A 367 0.39 -2.73 30.84
CA GLN A 367 1.16 -1.57 30.38
C GLN A 367 0.22 -0.38 30.13
N PRO A 368 0.59 0.82 30.61
CA PRO A 368 -0.22 2.03 30.38
C PRO A 368 -0.42 2.35 28.89
N ILE A 369 -1.64 2.76 28.51
CA ILE A 369 -1.95 3.12 27.12
C ILE A 369 -0.99 4.17 26.52
N PRO A 370 -0.57 5.22 27.25
CA PRO A 370 0.43 6.15 26.74
C PRO A 370 1.74 5.48 26.36
N VAL A 371 2.24 4.54 27.17
CA VAL A 371 3.48 3.79 26.90
C VAL A 371 3.32 2.94 25.65
N ILE A 372 2.21 2.21 25.51
CA ILE A 372 1.91 1.44 24.30
C ILE A 372 1.83 2.36 23.07
N SER A 373 1.21 3.53 23.22
CA SER A 373 1.10 4.54 22.16
C SER A 373 2.48 5.04 21.71
N GLU A 374 3.39 5.22 22.65
CA GLU A 374 4.77 5.66 22.40
C GLU A 374 5.58 4.57 21.68
N ILE A 375 5.58 3.34 22.19
CA ILE A 375 6.24 2.17 21.60
C ILE A 375 5.79 2.00 20.14
N LEU A 376 4.49 2.08 19.90
CA LEU A 376 3.94 1.94 18.57
C LEU A 376 4.12 3.20 17.70
N GLY A 377 4.49 4.35 18.24
CA GLY A 377 4.60 5.61 17.52
C GLY A 377 3.25 6.08 16.97
N HIS A 378 2.19 5.99 17.77
CA HIS A 378 0.90 6.56 17.43
C HIS A 378 0.94 8.10 17.55
N SER A 379 0.28 8.79 16.62
CA SER A 379 0.16 10.26 16.67
C SER A 379 -0.82 10.72 17.74
N THR A 380 -1.81 9.86 18.08
CA THR A 380 -2.81 10.11 19.10
C THR A 380 -3.04 8.87 19.94
N THR A 381 -3.30 9.03 21.23
CA THR A 381 -3.67 7.94 22.15
C THR A 381 -5.00 7.29 21.74
N GLU A 382 -5.89 8.03 21.07
CA GLU A 382 -7.15 7.50 20.53
C GLU A 382 -6.92 6.32 19.58
N SER A 383 -5.82 6.31 18.83
CA SER A 383 -5.43 5.18 17.98
C SER A 383 -5.13 3.92 18.79
N THR A 384 -4.76 4.07 20.06
CA THR A 384 -4.41 2.97 20.98
C THR A 384 -5.64 2.48 21.76
N THR A 385 -6.66 3.34 21.97
CA THR A 385 -7.90 2.92 22.68
C THR A 385 -8.70 1.85 21.93
N VAL A 386 -8.40 1.61 20.65
CA VAL A 386 -9.00 0.49 19.89
C VAL A 386 -8.67 -0.85 20.56
N TYR A 387 -7.53 -0.97 21.21
CA TYR A 387 -7.08 -2.21 21.85
C TYR A 387 -7.78 -2.49 23.18
N THR A 388 -8.25 -1.46 23.90
CA THR A 388 -9.00 -1.64 25.14
C THR A 388 -10.30 -2.41 24.92
N ARG A 389 -10.86 -2.36 23.72
CA ARG A 389 -12.07 -3.11 23.35
C ARG A 389 -11.83 -4.60 23.14
N VAL A 390 -10.59 -5.02 23.01
CA VAL A 390 -10.19 -6.43 22.81
C VAL A 390 -9.88 -7.09 24.16
N SER A 391 -9.50 -6.31 25.17
CA SER A 391 -9.19 -6.81 26.50
C SER A 391 -10.45 -6.95 27.35
N VAL A 392 -11.10 -8.13 27.23
CA VAL A 392 -12.31 -8.46 28.01
C VAL A 392 -12.03 -8.42 29.52
N ASP A 393 -10.83 -8.79 29.96
CA ASP A 393 -10.47 -8.81 31.39
C ASP A 393 -10.35 -7.38 31.95
N MET A 394 -9.82 -6.42 31.17
CA MET A 394 -9.82 -5.01 31.58
C MET A 394 -11.26 -4.44 31.62
N LEU A 395 -12.10 -4.83 30.65
CA LEU A 395 -13.51 -4.42 30.63
C LEU A 395 -14.28 -4.98 31.81
N ARG A 396 -13.99 -6.21 32.23
CA ARG A 396 -14.58 -6.82 33.44
C ARG A 396 -14.21 -6.08 34.73
N GLN A 397 -12.97 -5.56 34.82
CA GLN A 397 -12.57 -4.74 35.98
C GLN A 397 -13.31 -3.40 36.07
N CYS A 398 -13.80 -2.90 34.93
CA CYS A 398 -14.60 -1.67 34.85
C CYS A 398 -16.12 -1.95 34.92
N ALA A 399 -16.54 -3.23 34.97
CA ALA A 399 -17.94 -3.58 35.07
C ALA A 399 -18.46 -3.18 36.46
N LEU A 400 -19.54 -2.40 36.46
CA LEU A 400 -20.27 -2.17 37.71
C LEU A 400 -20.88 -3.48 38.17
N ASP A 401 -20.94 -3.68 39.48
CA ASP A 401 -21.69 -4.81 40.08
C ASP A 401 -23.12 -4.78 39.56
N VAL A 402 -23.57 -5.89 39.02
CA VAL A 402 -24.97 -6.01 38.59
C VAL A 402 -25.85 -5.90 39.83
N PRO A 403 -26.69 -4.87 39.95
CA PRO A 403 -27.55 -4.73 41.12
C PRO A 403 -28.44 -5.97 41.22
N PHE A 404 -28.61 -6.46 42.44
CA PHE A 404 -29.43 -7.62 42.69
C PHE A 404 -30.88 -7.34 42.26
N VAL A 405 -31.31 -7.89 41.15
CA VAL A 405 -32.67 -7.72 40.64
C VAL A 405 -33.54 -8.75 41.35
N LYS A 406 -34.53 -8.27 42.10
CA LYS A 406 -35.46 -9.15 42.79
C LYS A 406 -36.21 -10.01 41.77
N SER A 407 -36.48 -11.31 42.13
CA SER A 407 -37.21 -12.22 41.25
C SER A 407 -38.55 -11.66 40.77
N SER A 408 -39.22 -10.87 41.59
CA SER A 408 -40.45 -10.16 41.25
C SER A 408 -40.35 -9.23 40.03
N PHE A 409 -39.14 -8.79 39.63
CA PHE A 409 -38.95 -8.02 38.41
C PHE A 409 -39.02 -8.91 37.16
N TYR A 410 -38.49 -10.11 37.26
CA TYR A 410 -38.55 -11.09 36.14
C TYR A 410 -39.98 -11.64 36.01
N ASP A 411 -40.70 -11.86 37.15
CA ASP A 411 -42.11 -12.27 37.15
C ASP A 411 -43.00 -11.22 36.49
N ALA A 412 -42.68 -9.93 36.63
CA ALA A 412 -43.40 -8.84 35.96
C ALA A 412 -43.03 -8.63 34.45
N LEU A 413 -41.91 -9.17 34.01
CA LEU A 413 -41.44 -9.04 32.60
C LEU A 413 -41.86 -10.22 31.75
N TYR A 414 -42.04 -11.40 32.34
CA TYR A 414 -42.29 -12.66 31.62
C TYR A 414 -43.60 -13.38 32.06
N GLY A 415 -44.33 -12.81 33.02
CA GLY A 415 -45.69 -13.19 33.37
C GLY A 415 -46.69 -12.39 32.59
#